data_1bdbc4c18bfca0f85fddb58128b17daf
#
_entry.id   1bdbc4c18bfca0f85fddb58128b17daf
#
_cell.length_a   1.000
_cell.length_b   1.000
_cell.length_c   1.000
_cell.angle_alpha   90.00
_cell.angle_beta   90.00
_cell.angle_gamma   90.00
#
_symmetry.space_group_name_H-M   'P 1'
#
loop_
_entity.id
_entity.type
_entity.pdbx_description
1 polymer ?
#
loop_
_entity_poly.entity_id
_entity_poly.type
_entity_poly.pdbx_seq_one_letter_code
_entity_poly.pdbx_strand_id
1 'polypeptide(L)'
;KLKDVLICGSCAGYLYLPQSEIDVVLLWEMPAALQSPEDFEEKLKLGNGGYRNRGFNFEIYGRPVNYASYATMPGGSGIYSVTQNKWLSFPERKHFTYSLNDLYKRYVEVDETVNNFMRSLPKSEKDFIAPADCLKVENFYQMLYVDALDNERNMKEKEYNLDFQAFRLFRRLGKAEQLKKYVRDSYFMYFA
;
A
#
# COMPACT_ATOMS: atom_id res chain seq x y z
N LYS A 1 8.84 24.42 3.87
CA LYS A 1 10.14 24.00 4.40
C LYS A 1 10.04 22.56 4.90
N LEU A 2 11.09 21.73 4.66
CA LEU A 2 11.14 20.38 5.23
C LEU A 2 11.26 20.49 6.75
N LYS A 3 10.34 19.84 7.46
CA LYS A 3 10.26 19.86 8.92
C LYS A 3 10.97 18.66 9.54
N ASP A 4 10.76 17.48 8.97
CA ASP A 4 11.35 16.23 9.46
C ASP A 4 11.43 15.18 8.35
N VAL A 5 12.28 14.19 8.55
CA VAL A 5 12.36 12.96 7.76
C VAL A 5 12.06 11.81 8.69
N LEU A 6 11.01 11.05 8.40
CA LEU A 6 10.51 9.99 9.27
C LEU A 6 10.66 8.63 8.61
N ILE A 7 10.98 7.62 9.38
CA ILE A 7 10.84 6.21 9.00
C ILE A 7 9.60 5.67 9.68
N CYS A 8 8.70 5.09 8.88
CA CYS A 8 7.40 4.56 9.31
C CYS A 8 7.20 3.14 8.77
N GLY A 9 5.97 2.67 8.84
CA GLY A 9 5.58 1.41 8.24
C GLY A 9 6.16 0.18 8.91
N SER A 10 6.28 -0.91 8.16
CA SER A 10 6.70 -2.20 8.71
C SER A 10 8.12 -2.18 9.27
N CYS A 11 9.04 -1.40 8.67
CA CYS A 11 10.42 -1.28 9.14
C CYS A 11 10.53 -0.54 10.48
N ALA A 12 9.57 0.31 10.81
CA ALA A 12 9.46 0.97 12.11
C ALA A 12 8.60 0.20 13.11
N GLY A 13 8.26 -1.06 12.84
CA GLY A 13 7.40 -1.92 13.65
C GLY A 13 7.98 -3.31 13.86
N TYR A 14 7.17 -4.20 14.46
CA TYR A 14 7.56 -5.60 14.72
C TYR A 14 7.21 -6.57 13.58
N LEU A 15 6.54 -6.10 12.52
CA LEU A 15 6.06 -6.93 11.43
C LEU A 15 6.92 -6.79 10.15
N TYR A 16 8.16 -6.37 10.29
CA TYR A 16 9.08 -6.30 9.16
C TYR A 16 9.58 -7.69 8.75
N LEU A 17 9.92 -7.81 7.48
CA LEU A 17 10.61 -8.96 6.90
C LEU A 17 11.93 -8.49 6.26
N PRO A 18 12.87 -9.40 5.97
CA PRO A 18 14.11 -9.04 5.28
C PRO A 18 13.89 -8.25 3.98
N GLN A 19 12.82 -8.56 3.25
CA GLN A 19 12.43 -7.90 2.00
C GLN A 19 11.46 -6.72 2.18
N SER A 20 11.14 -6.33 3.41
CA SER A 20 10.26 -5.17 3.63
C SER A 20 10.88 -3.90 3.09
N GLU A 21 10.07 -3.10 2.43
CA GLU A 21 10.42 -1.76 1.96
C GLU A 21 10.67 -0.83 3.14
N ILE A 22 11.50 0.19 2.92
CA ILE A 22 11.72 1.26 3.90
C ILE A 22 10.78 2.40 3.55
N ASP A 23 9.75 2.61 4.38
CA ASP A 23 8.80 3.69 4.18
C ASP A 23 9.34 4.99 4.80
N VAL A 24 9.70 5.94 3.96
CA VAL A 24 10.20 7.26 4.32
C VAL A 24 9.11 8.30 4.13
N VAL A 25 8.86 9.09 5.15
CA VAL A 25 7.93 10.22 5.10
C VAL A 25 8.71 11.52 5.21
N LEU A 26 8.52 12.38 4.21
CA LEU A 26 9.00 13.76 4.23
C LEU A 26 7.88 14.62 4.83
N LEU A 27 8.09 15.09 6.06
CA LEU A 27 7.13 15.94 6.74
C LEU A 27 7.42 17.40 6.40
N TRP A 28 6.45 18.09 5.84
CA TRP A 28 6.59 19.45 5.39
C TRP A 28 5.83 20.43 6.30
N GLU A 29 6.43 21.57 6.54
CA GLU A 29 5.77 22.71 7.14
C GLU A 29 4.92 23.42 6.09
N MET A 30 3.66 23.69 6.42
CA MET A 30 2.76 24.40 5.53
C MET A 30 3.28 25.82 5.27
N PRO A 31 3.41 26.24 3.99
CA PRO A 31 3.76 27.61 3.68
C PRO A 31 2.70 28.60 4.19
N ALA A 32 3.14 29.71 4.78
CA ALA A 32 2.22 30.74 5.27
C ALA A 32 1.29 31.35 4.21
N ALA A 33 1.67 31.23 2.93
CA ALA A 33 0.87 31.71 1.81
C ALA A 33 -0.33 30.77 1.45
N LEU A 34 -0.38 29.57 1.99
CA LEU A 34 -1.50 28.65 1.79
C LEU A 34 -2.53 28.82 2.90
N GLN A 35 -3.81 28.89 2.50
CA GLN A 35 -4.91 29.17 3.43
C GLN A 35 -5.51 27.91 4.04
N SER A 36 -5.29 26.73 3.42
CA SER A 36 -5.90 25.47 3.83
C SER A 36 -4.85 24.36 3.98
N PRO A 37 -4.82 23.68 5.14
CA PRO A 37 -4.02 22.46 5.31
C PRO A 37 -4.41 21.35 4.33
N GLU A 38 -5.70 21.25 3.99
CA GLU A 38 -6.24 20.25 3.08
C GLU A 38 -5.70 20.46 1.66
N ASP A 39 -5.71 21.71 1.15
CA ASP A 39 -5.14 22.04 -0.16
C ASP A 39 -3.64 21.74 -0.23
N PHE A 40 -2.94 21.96 0.87
CA PHE A 40 -1.52 21.63 0.92
C PHE A 40 -1.28 20.12 0.90
N GLU A 41 -2.05 19.37 1.66
CA GLU A 41 -1.98 17.90 1.68
C GLU A 41 -2.32 17.31 0.31
N GLU A 42 -3.33 17.85 -0.39
CA GLU A 42 -3.69 17.41 -1.75
C GLU A 42 -2.55 17.64 -2.74
N LYS A 43 -1.91 18.82 -2.73
CA LYS A 43 -0.75 19.12 -3.57
C LYS A 43 0.42 18.18 -3.30
N LEU A 44 0.67 17.83 -2.04
CA LEU A 44 1.70 16.86 -1.68
C LEU A 44 1.35 15.45 -2.20
N LYS A 45 0.09 15.04 -2.12
CA LYS A 45 -0.38 13.74 -2.66
C LYS A 45 -0.23 13.65 -4.17
N LEU A 46 -0.56 14.71 -4.89
CA LEU A 46 -0.33 14.80 -6.35
C LEU A 46 1.15 14.68 -6.70
N GLY A 47 2.02 15.33 -5.94
CA GLY A 47 3.47 15.20 -6.09
C GLY A 47 3.96 13.76 -5.87
N ASN A 48 3.46 13.08 -4.83
CA ASN A 48 3.82 11.69 -4.52
C ASN A 48 3.52 10.73 -5.69
N GLY A 49 2.36 10.87 -6.34
CA GLY A 49 1.98 10.07 -7.51
C GLY A 49 2.92 10.30 -8.70
N GLY A 50 3.33 11.55 -8.94
CA GLY A 50 4.22 11.90 -10.05
C GLY A 50 5.61 11.28 -9.96
N TYR A 51 6.17 11.12 -8.77
CA TYR A 51 7.48 10.50 -8.58
C TYR A 51 7.46 8.98 -8.77
N ARG A 52 6.45 8.29 -8.25
CA ARG A 52 6.27 6.84 -8.47
C ARG A 52 6.17 6.48 -9.95
N ASN A 53 5.46 7.30 -10.73
CA ASN A 53 5.28 7.09 -12.16
C ASN A 53 6.53 7.39 -13.00
N ARG A 54 7.56 8.06 -12.43
CA ARG A 54 8.81 8.38 -13.13
C ARG A 54 9.91 7.33 -12.95
N GLY A 55 9.63 6.21 -12.28
CA GLY A 55 10.56 5.09 -12.16
C GLY A 55 11.78 5.36 -11.27
N PHE A 56 11.71 6.34 -10.38
CA PHE A 56 12.77 6.56 -9.38
C PHE A 56 12.70 5.47 -8.31
N ASN A 57 13.50 4.43 -8.49
CA ASN A 57 13.67 3.38 -7.52
C ASN A 57 14.93 3.67 -6.69
N PHE A 58 14.76 3.91 -5.42
CA PHE A 58 15.86 4.03 -4.47
C PHE A 58 15.96 2.76 -3.65
N GLU A 59 17.19 2.35 -3.37
CA GLU A 59 17.45 1.24 -2.48
C GLU A 59 18.46 1.67 -1.39
N ILE A 60 18.21 1.20 -0.17
CA ILE A 60 19.15 1.33 0.93
C ILE A 60 19.49 -0.08 1.41
N TYR A 61 20.74 -0.49 1.29
CA TYR A 61 21.20 -1.84 1.60
C TYR A 61 20.38 -2.94 0.91
N GLY A 62 20.06 -2.75 -0.38
CA GLY A 62 19.28 -3.69 -1.17
C GLY A 62 17.78 -3.74 -0.81
N ARG A 63 17.28 -2.79 -0.03
CA ARG A 63 15.86 -2.67 0.29
C ARG A 63 15.24 -1.51 -0.47
N PRO A 64 14.12 -1.74 -1.16
CA PRO A 64 13.40 -0.66 -1.82
C PRO A 64 12.98 0.41 -0.82
N VAL A 65 13.08 1.67 -1.23
CA VAL A 65 12.63 2.81 -0.44
C VAL A 65 11.37 3.37 -1.07
N ASN A 66 10.29 3.34 -0.32
CA ASN A 66 9.09 4.09 -0.62
C ASN A 66 9.16 5.43 0.09
N TYR A 67 8.88 6.51 -0.61
CA TYR A 67 8.78 7.82 0.04
C TYR A 67 7.46 8.50 -0.30
N ALA A 68 6.98 9.27 0.65
CA ALA A 68 5.79 10.10 0.51
C ALA A 68 5.97 11.41 1.27
N SER A 69 5.31 12.44 0.79
CA SER A 69 5.30 13.77 1.42
C SER A 69 3.96 14.01 2.10
N TYR A 70 4.01 14.51 3.34
CA TYR A 70 2.83 14.84 4.13
C TYR A 70 3.00 16.18 4.84
N ALA A 71 1.88 16.85 5.10
CA ALA A 71 1.82 18.05 5.95
C ALA A 71 1.60 17.68 7.43
N THR A 72 0.99 16.53 7.67
CA THR A 72 0.63 16.04 9.00
C THR A 72 1.42 14.79 9.37
N MET A 73 1.55 14.54 10.66
CA MET A 73 2.23 13.35 11.17
C MET A 73 1.49 12.08 10.70
N PRO A 74 2.18 11.12 10.06
CA PRO A 74 1.55 9.86 9.67
C PRO A 74 1.15 9.05 10.90
N GLY A 75 0.08 8.26 10.76
CA GLY A 75 -0.24 7.22 11.72
C GLY A 75 0.65 5.99 11.50
N GLY A 76 0.83 5.17 12.54
CA GLY A 76 1.55 3.91 12.42
C GLY A 76 1.89 3.28 13.77
N SER A 77 2.39 2.04 13.72
CA SER A 77 2.81 1.29 14.93
C SER A 77 4.11 1.81 15.53
N GLY A 78 4.93 2.47 14.72
CA GLY A 78 6.17 3.13 15.15
C GLY A 78 6.53 4.25 14.20
N ILE A 79 7.14 5.30 14.73
CA ILE A 79 7.62 6.45 13.96
C ILE A 79 8.99 6.87 14.51
N TYR A 80 10.00 6.81 13.66
CA TYR A 80 11.35 7.24 13.98
C TYR A 80 11.70 8.51 13.21
N SER A 81 12.13 9.56 13.91
CA SER A 81 12.65 10.78 13.29
C SER A 81 14.12 10.62 12.98
N VAL A 82 14.47 10.65 11.71
CA VAL A 82 15.86 10.65 11.24
C VAL A 82 16.53 11.99 11.58
N THR A 83 15.82 13.10 11.39
CA THR A 83 16.35 14.45 11.64
C THR A 83 16.69 14.66 13.12
N GLN A 84 15.84 14.14 14.03
CA GLN A 84 16.05 14.29 15.48
C GLN A 84 16.76 13.09 16.10
N ASN A 85 17.05 12.04 15.32
CA ASN A 85 17.66 10.78 15.74
C ASN A 85 16.96 10.16 16.95
N LYS A 86 15.63 10.10 16.94
CA LYS A 86 14.84 9.54 18.05
C LYS A 86 13.51 8.95 17.61
N TRP A 87 12.98 8.04 18.40
CA TRP A 87 11.60 7.59 18.27
C TRP A 87 10.63 8.71 18.70
N LEU A 88 9.69 9.04 17.83
CA LEU A 88 8.54 9.90 18.13
C LEU A 88 7.38 9.06 18.66
N SER A 89 7.26 7.83 18.16
CA SER A 89 6.36 6.82 18.66
C SER A 89 7.09 5.48 18.66
N PHE A 90 7.18 4.84 19.80
CA PHE A 90 7.76 3.50 19.89
C PHE A 90 6.79 2.48 19.32
N PRO A 91 7.28 1.47 18.57
CA PRO A 91 6.42 0.39 18.12
C PRO A 91 5.96 -0.45 19.33
N GLU A 92 4.68 -0.77 19.34
CA GLU A 92 4.12 -1.68 20.33
C GLU A 92 4.06 -3.10 19.75
N ARG A 93 4.56 -4.07 20.50
CA ARG A 93 4.41 -5.47 20.14
C ARG A 93 3.03 -5.95 20.57
N LYS A 94 2.14 -6.14 19.59
CA LYS A 94 0.84 -6.73 19.81
C LYS A 94 0.86 -8.21 19.48
N HIS A 95 -0.03 -8.98 20.08
CA HIS A 95 -0.24 -10.37 19.76
C HIS A 95 -1.38 -10.51 18.75
N PHE A 96 -1.21 -11.44 17.83
CA PHE A 96 -2.31 -11.82 16.94
C PHE A 96 -3.41 -12.52 17.77
N THR A 97 -4.66 -12.16 17.52
CA THR A 97 -5.83 -12.75 18.17
C THR A 97 -6.36 -13.99 17.46
N TYR A 98 -5.71 -14.39 16.38
CA TYR A 98 -6.07 -15.50 15.51
C TYR A 98 -4.90 -16.47 15.33
N SER A 99 -5.21 -17.72 14.96
CA SER A 99 -4.21 -18.75 14.69
C SER A 99 -3.67 -18.66 13.25
N LEU A 100 -2.56 -19.34 12.99
CA LEU A 100 -2.06 -19.51 11.62
C LEU A 100 -3.05 -20.25 10.73
N ASN A 101 -3.85 -21.16 11.31
CA ASN A 101 -4.88 -21.86 10.55
C ASN A 101 -6.02 -20.93 10.12
N ASP A 102 -6.41 -19.98 10.98
CA ASP A 102 -7.41 -18.97 10.62
C ASP A 102 -6.88 -18.05 9.51
N LEU A 103 -5.61 -17.63 9.59
CA LEU A 103 -4.96 -16.85 8.56
C LEU A 103 -4.93 -17.62 7.23
N TYR A 104 -4.59 -18.91 7.24
CA TYR A 104 -4.57 -19.72 6.03
C TYR A 104 -5.97 -19.89 5.43
N LYS A 105 -6.97 -20.18 6.24
CA LYS A 105 -8.37 -20.26 5.78
C LYS A 105 -8.81 -18.96 5.12
N ARG A 106 -8.55 -17.84 5.78
CA ARG A 106 -8.92 -16.53 5.25
C ARG A 106 -8.16 -16.19 3.96
N TYR A 107 -6.88 -16.56 3.86
CA TYR A 107 -6.12 -16.43 2.63
C TYR A 107 -6.74 -17.26 1.48
N VAL A 108 -7.15 -18.50 1.74
CA VAL A 108 -7.80 -19.35 0.73
C VAL A 108 -9.09 -18.70 0.22
N GLU A 109 -9.92 -18.15 1.11
CA GLU A 109 -11.14 -17.41 0.72
C GLU A 109 -10.83 -16.22 -0.21
N VAL A 110 -9.79 -15.44 0.10
CA VAL A 110 -9.34 -14.33 -0.75
C VAL A 110 -8.85 -14.86 -2.11
N ASP A 111 -8.03 -15.91 -2.13
CA ASP A 111 -7.51 -16.51 -3.37
C ASP A 111 -8.65 -17.09 -4.24
N GLU A 112 -9.61 -17.76 -3.64
CA GLU A 112 -10.79 -18.26 -4.35
C GLU A 112 -11.66 -17.13 -4.92
N THR A 113 -11.88 -16.07 -4.16
CA THR A 113 -12.62 -14.89 -4.61
C THR A 113 -11.96 -14.26 -5.83
N VAL A 114 -10.63 -14.11 -5.80
CA VAL A 114 -9.87 -13.59 -6.94
C VAL A 114 -9.92 -14.53 -8.13
N ASN A 115 -9.73 -15.83 -7.91
CA ASN A 115 -9.78 -16.83 -8.98
C ASN A 115 -11.16 -16.88 -9.66
N ASN A 116 -12.24 -16.76 -8.88
CA ASN A 116 -13.60 -16.72 -9.42
C ASN A 116 -13.83 -15.44 -10.24
N PHE A 117 -13.37 -14.31 -9.73
CA PHE A 117 -13.43 -13.04 -10.46
C PHE A 117 -12.64 -13.14 -11.79
N MET A 118 -11.39 -13.63 -11.76
CA MET A 118 -10.56 -13.77 -12.96
C MET A 118 -11.20 -14.71 -14.00
N ARG A 119 -11.91 -15.77 -13.56
CA ARG A 119 -12.65 -16.67 -14.47
C ARG A 119 -13.88 -15.99 -15.10
N SER A 120 -14.46 -14.98 -14.46
CA SER A 120 -15.58 -14.22 -14.99
C SER A 120 -15.18 -13.18 -16.04
N LEU A 121 -13.90 -12.87 -16.14
CA LEU A 121 -13.39 -11.92 -17.12
C LEU A 121 -13.39 -12.54 -18.52
N PRO A 122 -13.60 -11.76 -19.58
CA PRO A 122 -13.52 -12.23 -20.95
C PRO A 122 -12.16 -12.87 -21.21
N LYS A 123 -12.16 -14.10 -21.72
CA LYS A 123 -10.95 -14.74 -22.25
C LYS A 123 -10.78 -14.22 -23.67
N SER A 124 -9.92 -13.26 -23.86
CA SER A 124 -9.57 -12.81 -25.18
C SER A 124 -8.70 -13.85 -25.88
N GLU A 125 -9.22 -14.53 -26.87
CA GLU A 125 -8.40 -15.35 -27.78
C GLU A 125 -7.52 -14.48 -28.71
N LYS A 126 -7.77 -13.18 -28.76
CA LYS A 126 -7.02 -12.17 -29.52
C LYS A 126 -6.90 -10.88 -28.74
N ASP A 127 -6.18 -10.94 -27.65
CA ASP A 127 -5.46 -9.82 -27.05
C ASP A 127 -6.16 -8.45 -26.85
N PHE A 128 -7.46 -8.32 -27.07
CA PHE A 128 -8.17 -7.07 -26.85
C PHE A 128 -9.03 -7.15 -25.58
N ILE A 129 -8.54 -6.52 -24.52
CA ILE A 129 -9.28 -6.36 -23.27
C ILE A 129 -9.95 -4.98 -23.29
N ALA A 130 -11.28 -4.93 -23.20
CA ALA A 130 -11.99 -3.67 -23.21
C ALA A 130 -11.60 -2.80 -22.01
N PRO A 131 -11.50 -1.46 -22.16
CA PRO A 131 -11.20 -0.54 -21.04
C PRO A 131 -12.14 -0.72 -19.85
N ALA A 132 -13.41 -1.09 -20.11
CA ALA A 132 -14.38 -1.38 -19.08
C ALA A 132 -13.98 -2.58 -18.21
N ASP A 133 -13.31 -3.60 -18.77
CA ASP A 133 -12.86 -4.76 -18.03
C ASP A 133 -11.60 -4.46 -17.21
N CYS A 134 -10.72 -3.59 -17.71
CA CYS A 134 -9.60 -3.06 -16.93
C CYS A 134 -10.09 -2.31 -15.71
N LEU A 135 -11.09 -1.45 -15.88
CA LEU A 135 -11.70 -0.71 -14.78
C LEU A 135 -12.38 -1.65 -13.77
N LYS A 136 -13.02 -2.73 -14.22
CA LYS A 136 -13.58 -3.77 -13.33
C LYS A 136 -12.48 -4.42 -12.48
N VAL A 137 -11.33 -4.76 -13.08
CA VAL A 137 -10.21 -5.37 -12.35
C VAL A 137 -9.63 -4.39 -11.34
N GLU A 138 -9.48 -3.13 -11.72
CA GLU A 138 -8.96 -2.08 -10.84
C GLU A 138 -9.90 -1.84 -9.65
N ASN A 139 -11.20 -1.71 -9.92
CA ASN A 139 -12.23 -1.57 -8.87
C ASN A 139 -12.29 -2.80 -7.96
N PHE A 140 -12.18 -4.00 -8.51
CA PHE A 140 -12.16 -5.24 -7.74
C PHE A 140 -10.91 -5.30 -6.83
N TYR A 141 -9.74 -4.91 -7.32
CA TYR A 141 -8.53 -4.85 -6.51
C TYR A 141 -8.65 -3.81 -5.39
N GLN A 142 -9.24 -2.65 -5.68
CA GLN A 142 -9.51 -1.62 -4.67
C GLN A 142 -10.51 -2.12 -3.62
N MET A 143 -11.56 -2.81 -4.04
CA MET A 143 -12.53 -3.43 -3.13
C MET A 143 -11.84 -4.43 -2.18
N LEU A 144 -11.02 -5.34 -2.70
CA LEU A 144 -10.26 -6.29 -1.87
C LEU A 144 -9.36 -5.57 -0.85
N TYR A 145 -8.76 -4.45 -1.25
CA TYR A 145 -7.92 -3.67 -0.35
C TYR A 145 -8.75 -2.94 0.71
N VAL A 146 -9.90 -2.38 0.32
CA VAL A 146 -10.83 -1.70 1.23
C VAL A 146 -11.43 -2.71 2.20
N ASP A 147 -11.93 -3.85 1.72
CA ASP A 147 -12.49 -4.91 2.57
C ASP A 147 -11.47 -5.41 3.60
N ALA A 148 -10.20 -5.55 3.18
CA ALA A 148 -9.12 -5.92 4.09
C ALA A 148 -8.79 -4.84 5.15
N LEU A 149 -9.16 -3.59 4.88
CA LEU A 149 -8.95 -2.46 5.79
C LEU A 149 -10.22 -2.10 6.55
N ASP A 150 -11.39 -2.63 6.10
CA ASP A 150 -12.67 -2.09 6.49
C ASP A 150 -12.99 -2.32 7.96
N ASN A 151 -12.88 -1.23 8.61
CA ASN A 151 -13.55 -0.66 9.78
C ASN A 151 -12.63 0.44 10.31
N GLU A 152 -13.14 1.61 10.61
CA GLU A 152 -12.38 2.69 11.28
C GLU A 152 -11.65 2.22 12.55
N ARG A 153 -12.13 1.18 13.21
CA ARG A 153 -11.44 0.47 14.29
C ARG A 153 -10.15 -0.21 13.82
N ASN A 154 -10.11 -0.70 12.60
CA ASN A 154 -8.99 -1.48 12.06
C ASN A 154 -7.84 -0.61 11.56
N MET A 155 -8.03 0.68 11.30
CA MET A 155 -6.93 1.56 10.85
C MET A 155 -5.81 1.70 11.87
N LYS A 156 -6.12 1.70 13.16
CA LYS A 156 -5.11 1.75 14.24
C LYS A 156 -4.43 0.40 14.49
N GLU A 157 -5.10 -0.70 14.15
CA GLU A 157 -4.66 -2.08 14.40
C GLU A 157 -4.54 -2.92 13.13
N LYS A 158 -4.61 -2.28 11.95
CA LYS A 158 -4.64 -2.95 10.64
C LYS A 158 -3.57 -4.03 10.49
N GLU A 159 -2.39 -3.77 11.01
CA GLU A 159 -1.24 -4.69 10.89
C GLU A 159 -1.46 -6.01 11.66
N TYR A 160 -2.41 -6.06 12.59
CA TYR A 160 -2.75 -7.24 13.38
C TYR A 160 -4.13 -7.81 13.03
N ASN A 161 -4.82 -7.20 12.07
CA ASN A 161 -6.11 -7.66 11.58
C ASN A 161 -5.96 -8.88 10.66
N LEU A 162 -6.84 -9.88 10.83
CA LEU A 162 -6.82 -11.13 10.08
C LEU A 162 -6.98 -10.90 8.57
N ASP A 163 -7.96 -10.08 8.17
CA ASP A 163 -8.26 -9.81 6.77
C ASP A 163 -7.10 -9.09 6.09
N PHE A 164 -6.52 -8.09 6.77
CA PHE A 164 -5.35 -7.38 6.28
C PHE A 164 -4.13 -8.29 6.14
N GLN A 165 -3.90 -9.20 7.08
CA GLN A 165 -2.78 -10.15 6.99
C GLN A 165 -3.02 -11.19 5.89
N ALA A 166 -4.24 -11.66 5.69
CA ALA A 166 -4.59 -12.55 4.58
C ALA A 166 -4.35 -11.87 3.22
N PHE A 167 -4.76 -10.61 3.09
CA PHE A 167 -4.50 -9.81 1.88
C PHE A 167 -3.00 -9.53 1.69
N ARG A 168 -2.24 -9.26 2.75
CA ARG A 168 -0.78 -9.14 2.68
C ARG A 168 -0.12 -10.43 2.22
N LEU A 169 -0.58 -11.58 2.71
CA LEU A 169 -0.09 -12.88 2.30
C LEU A 169 -0.39 -13.12 0.81
N PHE A 170 -1.61 -12.83 0.37
CA PHE A 170 -2.01 -12.88 -1.04
C PHE A 170 -1.09 -12.03 -1.94
N ARG A 171 -0.78 -10.80 -1.54
CA ARG A 171 0.17 -9.94 -2.26
C ARG A 171 1.59 -10.52 -2.28
N ARG A 172 2.09 -11.01 -1.13
CA ARG A 172 3.45 -11.54 -0.99
C ARG A 172 3.69 -12.82 -1.78
N LEU A 173 2.65 -13.62 -1.98
CA LEU A 173 2.70 -14.81 -2.83
C LEU A 173 2.60 -14.47 -4.33
N GLY A 174 2.65 -13.19 -4.70
CA GLY A 174 2.62 -12.72 -6.08
C GLY A 174 1.25 -12.82 -6.76
N LYS A 175 0.21 -13.20 -6.02
CA LYS A 175 -1.14 -13.36 -6.58
C LYS A 175 -1.76 -12.04 -7.05
N ALA A 176 -1.46 -10.93 -6.37
CA ALA A 176 -1.89 -9.60 -6.80
C ALA A 176 -1.27 -9.17 -8.14
N GLU A 177 -0.10 -9.69 -8.48
CA GLU A 177 0.56 -9.38 -9.76
C GLU A 177 -0.22 -9.96 -10.96
N GLN A 178 -0.99 -11.01 -10.78
CA GLN A 178 -1.86 -11.55 -11.84
C GLN A 178 -2.94 -10.53 -12.23
N LEU A 179 -3.57 -9.87 -11.24
CA LEU A 179 -4.54 -8.79 -11.49
C LEU A 179 -3.88 -7.58 -12.17
N LYS A 180 -2.73 -7.16 -11.67
CA LYS A 180 -1.99 -6.04 -12.23
C LYS A 180 -1.48 -6.34 -13.64
N LYS A 181 -1.06 -7.56 -13.91
CA LYS A 181 -0.63 -8.00 -15.23
C LYS A 181 -1.79 -7.90 -16.22
N TYR A 182 -2.99 -8.37 -15.85
CA TYR A 182 -4.18 -8.24 -16.67
C TYR A 182 -4.46 -6.80 -17.08
N VAL A 183 -4.41 -5.86 -16.13
CA VAL A 183 -4.59 -4.43 -16.41
C VAL A 183 -3.48 -3.88 -17.30
N ARG A 184 -2.21 -4.16 -16.95
CA ARG A 184 -1.04 -3.66 -17.70
C ARG A 184 -1.03 -4.14 -19.14
N ASP A 185 -1.24 -5.44 -19.35
CA ASP A 185 -1.20 -6.03 -20.69
C ASP A 185 -2.33 -5.43 -21.56
N SER A 186 -3.45 -5.05 -20.94
CA SER A 186 -4.56 -4.38 -21.60
C SER A 186 -4.23 -2.94 -22.02
N TYR A 187 -3.54 -2.17 -21.16
CA TYR A 187 -3.14 -0.80 -21.47
C TYR A 187 -2.12 -0.74 -22.61
N PHE A 188 -1.15 -1.66 -22.66
CA PHE A 188 -0.15 -1.70 -23.72
C PHE A 188 -0.77 -1.92 -25.11
N MET A 189 -1.86 -2.65 -25.20
CA MET A 189 -2.56 -2.91 -26.45
C MET A 189 -3.35 -1.71 -26.99
N TYR A 190 -3.66 -0.74 -26.12
CA TYR A 190 -4.38 0.49 -26.51
C TYR A 190 -3.50 1.56 -27.12
N PHE A 191 -2.20 1.55 -26.83
CA PHE A 191 -1.25 2.59 -27.20
C PHE A 191 -0.15 2.10 -28.16
N ALA A 192 -0.19 0.84 -28.58
CA ALA A 192 0.66 0.27 -29.61
C ALA A 192 -0.01 0.34 -30.99
#